data_1c508b796aa4af39c5fc96275b01d9f6
#
_entry.id   1c508b796aa4af39c5fc96275b01d9f6
#
_cell.length_a   1.000
_cell.length_b   1.000
_cell.length_c   1.000
_cell.angle_alpha   90.00
_cell.angle_beta   90.00
_cell.angle_gamma   90.00
#
_symmetry.space_group_name_H-M   'P 1'
#
loop_
_entity.id
_entity.type
_entity.pdbx_description
1 polymer ?
#
loop_
_entity_poly.entity_id
_entity_poly.type
_entity_poly.pdbx_seq_one_letter_code
_entity_poly.pdbx_strand_id
1 'polypeptide(L)'
;MYKRQLLDNAYNDLVREAQKENRIAVGYTCFHIPEVLLNLDNCFSVRLRAPYMGSTEIATYYLASSACEFSRALLERAIEGGFQFLDAIAGVDICECMNRCYENMELLDIQGKEKNNFFISYVDVPGKDEEITVEHVVEQLRRKVLEPLHERYGTDISEEAMRKAVEKHNEICRIISEMGEMRKAENPVITGAEFHKIVLATYVCPKDLILDKLYETLEELKQREPDKKSKFRARVVIVGGEIDDPDMIELVEDSGAYVAADRFCYGSIPGRQEIVLNDTEDVLTQIVRINIEQTSCPRYVTPNKIKYRQDQAAKLVEEYHADGIIYEQMKFCSYWSFERTLQSHVLSEEYRIPTLSIDRPYQAKSSGQLRTRVQAFVESLEIKKIKARREEAGK
;
A
#
# COMPACT_ATOMS: atom_id res chain seq x y z
N MET A 1 -9.21 -14.14 -12.56
CA MET A 1 -8.07 -14.85 -13.18
C MET A 1 -7.05 -13.91 -13.81
N TYR A 2 -7.42 -13.02 -14.70
CA TYR A 2 -6.51 -12.05 -15.37
C TYR A 2 -5.71 -11.16 -14.40
N LYS A 3 -6.34 -10.68 -13.31
CA LYS A 3 -5.70 -9.77 -12.33
C LYS A 3 -4.56 -10.42 -11.54
N ARG A 4 -4.60 -11.74 -11.30
CA ARG A 4 -3.51 -12.43 -10.61
C ARG A 4 -2.26 -12.46 -11.49
N GLN A 5 -2.40 -12.69 -12.79
CA GLN A 5 -1.27 -12.69 -13.73
C GLN A 5 -0.53 -11.34 -13.80
N LEU A 6 -1.24 -10.21 -13.59
CA LEU A 6 -0.60 -8.89 -13.52
C LEU A 6 0.25 -8.71 -12.26
N LEU A 7 0.04 -9.51 -11.22
CA LEU A 7 0.76 -9.44 -9.94
C LEU A 7 1.93 -10.41 -9.84
N ASP A 8 2.01 -11.41 -10.72
CA ASP A 8 3.04 -12.46 -10.64
C ASP A 8 4.42 -11.94 -11.07
N ASN A 9 4.46 -10.91 -11.92
CA ASN A 9 5.69 -10.29 -12.39
C ASN A 9 5.56 -8.77 -12.42
N ALA A 10 6.56 -8.03 -11.93
CA ALA A 10 6.60 -6.58 -12.03
C ALA A 10 6.61 -6.11 -13.49
N TYR A 11 7.28 -6.83 -14.38
CA TYR A 11 7.27 -6.62 -15.83
C TYR A 11 6.08 -7.37 -16.47
N ASN A 12 4.87 -6.97 -16.10
CA ASN A 12 3.61 -7.56 -16.58
C ASN A 12 3.24 -7.08 -18.00
N ASP A 13 2.17 -7.66 -18.57
CA ASP A 13 1.78 -7.39 -19.97
C ASP A 13 1.44 -5.91 -20.21
N LEU A 14 0.78 -5.23 -19.27
CA LEU A 14 0.45 -3.81 -19.42
C LEU A 14 1.69 -2.90 -19.32
N VAL A 15 2.65 -3.27 -18.47
CA VAL A 15 3.94 -2.57 -18.42
C VAL A 15 4.69 -2.74 -19.74
N ARG A 16 4.71 -3.96 -20.31
CA ARG A 16 5.29 -4.22 -21.63
C ARG A 16 4.61 -3.45 -22.75
N GLU A 17 3.29 -3.32 -22.68
CA GLU A 17 2.50 -2.55 -23.65
C GLU A 17 2.89 -1.07 -23.61
N ALA A 18 2.91 -0.46 -22.43
CA ALA A 18 3.33 0.94 -22.25
C ALA A 18 4.76 1.19 -22.76
N GLN A 19 5.69 0.28 -22.50
CA GLN A 19 7.08 0.44 -22.96
C GLN A 19 7.25 0.28 -24.48
N LYS A 20 6.37 -0.46 -25.17
CA LYS A 20 6.36 -0.47 -26.65
C LYS A 20 6.01 0.90 -27.25
N GLU A 21 5.33 1.74 -26.49
CA GLU A 21 5.01 3.13 -26.81
C GLU A 21 6.11 4.10 -26.37
N ASN A 22 7.28 3.60 -25.95
CA ASN A 22 8.40 4.37 -25.40
C ASN A 22 8.07 5.16 -24.13
N ARG A 23 7.12 4.70 -23.33
CA ARG A 23 6.79 5.33 -22.05
C ARG A 23 7.79 4.94 -20.97
N ILE A 24 8.01 5.86 -20.05
CA ILE A 24 9.02 5.81 -19.00
C ILE A 24 8.47 5.14 -17.76
N ALA A 25 9.09 4.02 -17.35
CA ALA A 25 8.70 3.26 -16.17
C ALA A 25 9.42 3.79 -14.92
N VAL A 26 8.69 4.39 -13.99
CA VAL A 26 9.22 4.93 -12.74
C VAL A 26 8.84 4.04 -11.56
N GLY A 27 9.84 3.35 -10.98
CA GLY A 27 9.67 2.54 -9.78
C GLY A 27 9.53 3.39 -8.52
N TYR A 28 8.74 2.93 -7.55
CA TYR A 28 8.68 3.54 -6.21
C TYR A 28 8.26 2.50 -5.17
N THR A 29 8.49 2.75 -3.88
CA THR A 29 8.08 1.83 -2.81
C THR A 29 7.09 2.44 -1.84
N CYS A 30 7.18 3.73 -1.59
CA CYS A 30 6.45 4.39 -0.51
C CYS A 30 5.53 5.49 -1.05
N PHE A 31 4.32 5.60 -0.51
CA PHE A 31 3.35 6.62 -0.89
C PHE A 31 3.78 8.05 -0.51
N HIS A 32 4.85 8.24 0.26
CA HIS A 32 5.47 9.56 0.48
C HIS A 32 6.09 10.16 -0.79
N ILE A 33 6.32 9.36 -1.81
CA ILE A 33 6.32 9.85 -3.18
C ILE A 33 4.86 9.90 -3.63
N PRO A 34 4.26 11.08 -3.86
CA PRO A 34 2.92 11.15 -4.42
C PRO A 34 2.89 10.46 -5.79
N GLU A 35 2.26 9.30 -5.85
CA GLU A 35 2.24 8.46 -7.06
C GLU A 35 1.78 9.22 -8.31
N VAL A 36 0.89 10.18 -8.14
CA VAL A 36 0.37 11.03 -9.20
C VAL A 36 1.48 11.74 -9.97
N LEU A 37 2.56 12.15 -9.31
CA LEU A 37 3.72 12.79 -9.93
C LEU A 37 4.59 11.85 -10.78
N LEU A 38 4.39 10.56 -10.66
CA LEU A 38 5.08 9.54 -11.46
C LEU A 38 4.22 9.06 -12.66
N ASN A 39 3.07 9.69 -12.86
CA ASN A 39 2.14 9.38 -13.95
C ASN A 39 1.88 10.61 -14.82
N LEU A 40 2.91 11.45 -14.99
CA LEU A 40 2.88 12.64 -15.85
C LEU A 40 3.19 12.24 -17.30
N ASP A 41 2.45 12.83 -18.26
CA ASP A 41 2.73 12.76 -19.69
C ASP A 41 3.17 11.35 -20.16
N ASN A 42 4.45 11.20 -20.53
CA ASN A 42 5.03 9.95 -21.01
C ASN A 42 5.45 8.96 -19.90
N CYS A 43 5.25 9.29 -18.62
CA CYS A 43 5.63 8.44 -17.50
C CYS A 43 4.48 7.56 -17.01
N PHE A 44 4.84 6.44 -16.38
CA PHE A 44 3.93 5.63 -15.57
C PHE A 44 4.64 5.07 -14.34
N SER A 45 3.91 4.96 -13.24
CA SER A 45 4.41 4.44 -11.98
C SER A 45 4.33 2.92 -11.90
N VAL A 46 5.32 2.29 -11.26
CA VAL A 46 5.30 0.89 -10.85
C VAL A 46 5.72 0.79 -9.39
N ARG A 47 4.81 0.41 -8.52
CA ARG A 47 5.17 0.20 -7.11
C ARG A 47 5.93 -1.12 -6.95
N LEU A 48 7.14 -1.04 -6.42
CA LEU A 48 8.07 -2.16 -6.35
C LEU A 48 7.62 -3.18 -5.31
N ARG A 49 7.59 -4.44 -5.69
CA ARG A 49 7.17 -5.59 -4.89
C ARG A 49 8.11 -6.76 -5.15
N ALA A 50 8.26 -7.63 -4.17
CA ALA A 50 9.04 -8.85 -4.31
C ALA A 50 8.30 -10.09 -3.75
N PRO A 51 7.00 -10.31 -4.05
CA PRO A 51 6.30 -11.49 -3.59
C PRO A 51 6.95 -12.75 -4.16
N TYR A 52 6.76 -13.86 -3.46
CA TYR A 52 7.23 -15.19 -3.90
C TYR A 52 8.74 -15.32 -4.09
N MET A 53 9.55 -14.47 -3.42
CA MET A 53 10.99 -14.67 -3.37
C MET A 53 11.31 -16.00 -2.66
N GLY A 54 12.03 -16.89 -3.32
CA GLY A 54 12.41 -18.18 -2.76
C GLY A 54 13.43 -18.05 -1.62
N SER A 55 14.30 -17.05 -1.70
CA SER A 55 15.39 -16.78 -0.76
C SER A 55 15.70 -15.28 -0.73
N THR A 56 16.39 -14.82 0.29
CA THR A 56 17.02 -13.49 0.38
C THR A 56 18.50 -13.62 0.76
N GLU A 57 19.13 -14.71 0.36
CA GLU A 57 20.52 -15.04 0.75
C GLU A 57 21.52 -14.03 0.18
N ILE A 58 21.40 -13.66 -1.09
CA ILE A 58 22.33 -12.72 -1.73
C ILE A 58 22.16 -11.32 -1.10
N ALA A 59 20.91 -10.85 -0.93
CA ALA A 59 20.66 -9.58 -0.27
C ALA A 59 21.21 -9.51 1.17
N THR A 60 21.31 -10.66 1.86
CA THR A 60 21.84 -10.72 3.24
C THR A 60 23.34 -10.43 3.31
N TYR A 61 24.10 -10.50 2.22
CA TYR A 61 25.48 -10.03 2.15
C TYR A 61 25.59 -8.50 2.18
N TYR A 62 24.55 -7.79 1.76
CA TYR A 62 24.52 -6.33 1.65
C TYR A 62 23.64 -5.68 2.72
N LEU A 63 22.59 -6.38 3.16
CA LEU A 63 21.69 -5.98 4.23
C LEU A 63 21.75 -7.03 5.34
N ALA A 64 21.98 -6.61 6.58
CA ALA A 64 22.05 -7.53 7.71
C ALA A 64 20.79 -8.39 7.82
N SER A 65 20.93 -9.62 8.33
CA SER A 65 19.80 -10.54 8.56
C SER A 65 18.72 -9.98 9.52
N SER A 66 19.08 -8.99 10.33
CA SER A 66 18.18 -8.20 11.19
C SER A 66 17.53 -7.00 10.49
N ALA A 67 17.82 -6.75 9.22
CA ALA A 67 17.12 -5.75 8.44
C ALA A 67 15.70 -6.23 8.06
N CYS A 68 14.80 -5.29 7.79
CA CYS A 68 13.43 -5.55 7.35
C CYS A 68 13.40 -6.56 6.19
N GLU A 69 12.60 -7.62 6.32
CA GLU A 69 12.52 -8.68 5.31
C GLU A 69 12.01 -8.17 3.95
N PHE A 70 11.15 -7.15 3.96
CA PHE A 70 10.68 -6.50 2.73
C PHE A 70 11.84 -5.84 1.97
N SER A 71 12.70 -5.07 2.64
CA SER A 71 13.84 -4.42 1.98
C SER A 71 14.85 -5.44 1.44
N ARG A 72 15.08 -6.55 2.17
CA ARG A 72 15.94 -7.64 1.68
C ARG A 72 15.34 -8.32 0.45
N ALA A 73 14.03 -8.59 0.46
CA ALA A 73 13.35 -9.20 -0.68
C ALA A 73 13.37 -8.30 -1.93
N LEU A 74 13.20 -6.98 -1.76
CA LEU A 74 13.34 -6.03 -2.87
C LEU A 74 14.75 -6.00 -3.44
N LEU A 75 15.77 -5.98 -2.58
CA LEU A 75 17.16 -6.02 -3.05
C LEU A 75 17.48 -7.33 -3.78
N GLU A 76 17.06 -8.47 -3.25
CA GLU A 76 17.22 -9.77 -3.92
C GLU A 76 16.59 -9.76 -5.31
N ARG A 77 15.33 -9.28 -5.40
CA ARG A 77 14.62 -9.13 -6.68
C ARG A 77 15.36 -8.22 -7.65
N ALA A 78 15.95 -7.12 -7.16
CA ALA A 78 16.75 -6.22 -7.98
C ALA A 78 18.00 -6.89 -8.53
N ILE A 79 18.74 -7.62 -7.69
CA ILE A 79 19.95 -8.37 -8.06
C ILE A 79 19.62 -9.45 -9.10
N GLU A 80 18.49 -10.13 -8.97
CA GLU A 80 17.99 -11.12 -9.96
C GLU A 80 17.52 -10.47 -11.29
N GLY A 81 17.59 -9.15 -11.42
CA GLY A 81 17.18 -8.43 -12.64
C GLY A 81 15.69 -8.16 -12.76
N GLY A 82 14.90 -8.38 -11.69
CA GLY A 82 13.46 -8.21 -11.72
C GLY A 82 12.99 -6.77 -11.93
N PHE A 83 13.90 -5.79 -11.84
CA PHE A 83 13.62 -4.36 -12.02
C PHE A 83 14.39 -3.72 -13.17
N GLN A 84 15.04 -4.48 -14.03
CA GLN A 84 15.83 -3.96 -15.16
C GLN A 84 15.01 -3.18 -16.20
N PHE A 85 13.68 -3.36 -16.22
CA PHE A 85 12.79 -2.64 -17.13
C PHE A 85 12.57 -1.18 -16.71
N LEU A 86 12.89 -0.80 -15.46
CA LEU A 86 12.68 0.55 -14.95
C LEU A 86 13.66 1.55 -15.59
N ASP A 87 13.17 2.77 -15.77
CA ASP A 87 13.95 3.92 -16.26
C ASP A 87 14.39 4.84 -15.12
N ALA A 88 13.65 4.83 -14.00
CA ALA A 88 14.02 5.52 -12.78
C ALA A 88 13.43 4.82 -11.55
N ILE A 89 13.99 5.10 -10.37
CA ILE A 89 13.39 4.77 -9.08
C ILE A 89 13.25 6.04 -8.24
N ALA A 90 12.03 6.40 -7.89
CA ALA A 90 11.73 7.46 -6.94
C ALA A 90 11.78 6.90 -5.52
N GLY A 91 12.94 6.98 -4.89
CA GLY A 91 13.20 6.55 -3.53
C GLY A 91 12.90 7.64 -2.51
N VAL A 92 12.55 7.23 -1.30
CA VAL A 92 12.28 8.11 -0.16
C VAL A 92 13.24 7.82 0.96
N ASP A 93 13.88 8.86 1.47
CA ASP A 93 14.68 8.78 2.71
C ASP A 93 13.74 8.76 3.93
N ILE A 94 13.20 7.58 4.22
CA ILE A 94 12.19 7.42 5.26
C ILE A 94 12.55 6.35 6.29
N CYS A 95 13.24 5.29 5.89
CA CYS A 95 13.72 4.29 6.81
C CYS A 95 15.06 3.71 6.38
N GLU A 96 15.94 3.45 7.36
CA GLU A 96 17.31 2.98 7.15
C GLU A 96 17.38 1.71 6.29
N CYS A 97 16.46 0.75 6.46
CA CYS A 97 16.47 -0.47 5.70
C CYS A 97 16.21 -0.22 4.20
N MET A 98 15.30 0.71 3.87
CA MET A 98 15.02 1.06 2.48
C MET A 98 16.12 1.93 1.89
N ASN A 99 16.70 2.85 2.66
CA ASN A 99 17.84 3.65 2.21
C ASN A 99 19.01 2.75 1.82
N ARG A 100 19.37 1.82 2.70
CA ARG A 100 20.40 0.82 2.39
C ARG A 100 20.04 -0.06 1.19
N CYS A 101 18.76 -0.37 0.99
CA CYS A 101 18.30 -1.12 -0.16
C CYS A 101 18.58 -0.34 -1.47
N TYR A 102 18.19 0.93 -1.54
CA TYR A 102 18.42 1.77 -2.72
C TYR A 102 19.91 2.02 -2.97
N GLU A 103 20.69 2.32 -1.94
CA GLU A 103 22.15 2.51 -2.06
C GLU A 103 22.85 1.26 -2.58
N ASN A 104 22.42 0.07 -2.14
CA ASN A 104 22.95 -1.17 -2.68
C ASN A 104 22.49 -1.43 -4.11
N MET A 105 21.26 -1.06 -4.49
CA MET A 105 20.81 -1.11 -5.87
C MET A 105 21.69 -0.25 -6.79
N GLU A 106 22.06 0.96 -6.33
CA GLU A 106 22.95 1.86 -7.05
C GLU A 106 24.39 1.32 -7.10
N LEU A 107 24.93 0.89 -5.96
CA LEU A 107 26.28 0.32 -5.85
C LEU A 107 26.49 -0.92 -6.74
N LEU A 108 25.47 -1.77 -6.83
CA LEU A 108 25.51 -3.01 -7.63
C LEU A 108 25.18 -2.78 -9.09
N ASP A 109 24.88 -1.55 -9.50
CA ASP A 109 24.51 -1.19 -10.87
C ASP A 109 23.44 -2.16 -11.45
N ILE A 110 22.32 -2.29 -10.74
CA ILE A 110 21.26 -3.26 -11.07
C ILE A 110 20.68 -3.10 -12.48
N GLN A 111 20.86 -1.92 -13.10
CA GLN A 111 20.41 -1.62 -14.46
C GLN A 111 21.43 -1.96 -15.54
N GLY A 112 22.71 -2.10 -15.15
CA GLY A 112 23.82 -2.31 -16.08
C GLY A 112 24.13 -1.05 -16.91
N LYS A 113 25.28 -1.09 -17.58
CA LYS A 113 25.86 0.05 -18.32
C LYS A 113 25.07 0.50 -19.55
N GLU A 114 24.04 -0.24 -19.94
CA GLU A 114 23.25 0.07 -21.15
C GLU A 114 22.20 1.18 -20.92
N LYS A 115 21.81 1.46 -19.66
CA LYS A 115 20.82 2.49 -19.31
C LYS A 115 21.47 3.76 -18.77
N ASN A 116 22.13 4.53 -19.63
CA ASN A 116 22.84 5.77 -19.27
C ASN A 116 21.95 6.85 -18.62
N ASN A 117 20.64 6.81 -18.83
CA ASN A 117 19.69 7.80 -18.30
C ASN A 117 19.03 7.34 -16.98
N PHE A 118 19.23 6.11 -16.55
CA PHE A 118 18.66 5.63 -15.29
C PHE A 118 19.15 6.44 -14.10
N PHE A 119 18.27 6.66 -13.12
CA PHE A 119 18.63 7.27 -11.85
C PHE A 119 17.77 6.73 -10.69
N ILE A 120 18.33 6.80 -9.49
CA ILE A 120 17.59 6.60 -8.24
C ILE A 120 17.57 7.94 -7.50
N SER A 121 16.39 8.41 -7.12
CA SER A 121 16.25 9.61 -6.29
C SER A 121 16.14 9.23 -4.81
N TYR A 122 16.52 10.17 -3.94
CA TYR A 122 16.42 10.06 -2.48
C TYR A 122 15.71 11.30 -1.95
N VAL A 123 14.39 11.26 -1.96
CA VAL A 123 13.55 12.36 -1.48
C VAL A 123 13.51 12.35 0.04
N ASP A 124 14.03 13.40 0.67
CA ASP A 124 13.92 13.56 2.11
C ASP A 124 12.52 14.05 2.49
N VAL A 125 11.85 13.27 3.33
CA VAL A 125 10.51 13.59 3.84
C VAL A 125 10.57 13.61 5.37
N PRO A 126 10.66 14.76 6.01
CA PRO A 126 10.66 14.89 7.48
C PRO A 126 9.39 14.29 8.11
N GLY A 127 9.52 13.65 9.26
CA GLY A 127 8.41 13.02 9.99
C GLY A 127 7.51 14.00 10.75
N LYS A 128 7.27 15.20 10.20
CA LYS A 128 6.47 16.27 10.77
C LYS A 128 5.43 16.77 9.78
N ASP A 129 4.31 17.27 10.28
CA ASP A 129 3.19 17.79 9.50
C ASP A 129 3.08 19.33 9.59
N GLU A 130 4.24 20.00 9.55
CA GLU A 130 4.37 21.46 9.61
C GLU A 130 4.52 22.05 8.21
N GLU A 131 4.18 23.34 8.03
CA GLU A 131 4.29 24.06 6.74
C GLU A 131 5.70 23.97 6.14
N ILE A 132 6.73 24.16 6.96
CA ILE A 132 8.13 24.04 6.52
C ILE A 132 8.45 22.66 5.95
N THR A 133 7.75 21.60 6.37
CA THR A 133 7.89 20.26 5.80
C THR A 133 7.30 20.20 4.40
N VAL A 134 6.14 20.86 4.18
CA VAL A 134 5.52 20.94 2.85
C VAL A 134 6.47 21.61 1.87
N GLU A 135 6.98 22.81 2.23
CA GLU A 135 7.93 23.57 1.41
C GLU A 135 9.18 22.75 1.08
N HIS A 136 9.75 22.08 2.09
CA HIS A 136 10.92 21.22 1.92
C HIS A 136 10.65 20.04 0.97
N VAL A 137 9.54 19.33 1.14
CA VAL A 137 9.20 18.16 0.29
C VAL A 137 8.90 18.59 -1.14
N VAL A 138 8.26 19.75 -1.35
CA VAL A 138 8.04 20.33 -2.67
C VAL A 138 9.39 20.55 -3.39
N GLU A 139 10.35 21.18 -2.71
CA GLU A 139 11.69 21.40 -3.26
C GLU A 139 12.42 20.08 -3.56
N GLN A 140 12.33 19.10 -2.63
CA GLN A 140 12.93 17.79 -2.83
C GLN A 140 12.35 17.06 -4.05
N LEU A 141 11.02 17.03 -4.20
CA LEU A 141 10.36 16.39 -5.32
C LEU A 141 10.67 17.07 -6.65
N ARG A 142 10.66 18.41 -6.65
CA ARG A 142 11.03 19.20 -7.85
C ARG A 142 12.42 18.81 -8.32
N ARG A 143 13.43 18.96 -7.46
CA ARG A 143 14.85 18.78 -7.83
C ARG A 143 15.26 17.33 -8.06
N LYS A 144 14.70 16.40 -7.28
CA LYS A 144 15.18 15.00 -7.28
C LYS A 144 14.33 14.06 -8.13
N VAL A 145 13.11 14.45 -8.48
CA VAL A 145 12.21 13.62 -9.27
C VAL A 145 11.79 14.30 -10.56
N LEU A 146 11.15 15.46 -10.47
CA LEU A 146 10.52 16.09 -11.62
C LEU A 146 11.54 16.63 -12.63
N GLU A 147 12.51 17.44 -12.18
CA GLU A 147 13.57 17.96 -13.04
C GLU A 147 14.40 16.85 -13.70
N PRO A 148 14.86 15.79 -13.01
CA PRO A 148 15.53 14.68 -13.66
C PRO A 148 14.67 13.92 -14.68
N LEU A 149 13.35 13.76 -14.45
CA LEU A 149 12.45 13.19 -15.44
C LEU A 149 12.32 14.08 -16.68
N HIS A 150 12.23 15.39 -16.50
CA HIS A 150 12.19 16.34 -17.60
C HIS A 150 13.51 16.35 -18.39
N GLU A 151 14.65 16.50 -17.70
CA GLU A 151 15.97 16.61 -18.33
C GLU A 151 16.40 15.36 -19.10
N ARG A 152 16.11 14.18 -18.54
CA ARG A 152 16.58 12.89 -19.09
C ARG A 152 15.61 12.27 -20.08
N TYR A 153 14.30 12.53 -19.93
CA TYR A 153 13.26 11.85 -20.69
C TYR A 153 12.27 12.80 -21.38
N GLY A 154 12.43 14.12 -21.21
CA GLY A 154 11.58 15.13 -21.83
C GLY A 154 10.15 15.17 -21.27
N THR A 155 9.92 14.57 -20.07
CA THR A 155 8.59 14.52 -19.44
C THR A 155 8.05 15.94 -19.23
N ASP A 156 6.80 16.20 -19.60
CA ASP A 156 6.12 17.45 -19.28
C ASP A 156 5.77 17.48 -17.78
N ILE A 157 6.41 18.40 -17.06
CA ILE A 157 6.23 18.62 -15.62
C ILE A 157 5.41 19.87 -15.31
N SER A 158 4.66 20.40 -16.29
CA SER A 158 3.81 21.57 -16.14
C SER A 158 2.65 21.32 -15.17
N GLU A 159 2.07 22.39 -14.63
CA GLU A 159 0.86 22.28 -13.81
C GLU A 159 -0.31 21.65 -14.57
N GLU A 160 -0.41 21.88 -15.88
CA GLU A 160 -1.44 21.25 -16.71
C GLU A 160 -1.28 19.71 -16.76
N ALA A 161 -0.03 19.24 -16.93
CA ALA A 161 0.27 17.80 -16.87
C ALA A 161 -0.05 17.20 -15.50
N MET A 162 0.28 17.92 -14.41
CA MET A 162 -0.06 17.50 -13.05
C MET A 162 -1.58 17.45 -12.84
N ARG A 163 -2.36 18.42 -13.30
CA ARG A 163 -3.82 18.42 -13.21
C ARG A 163 -4.44 17.22 -13.93
N LYS A 164 -3.98 16.91 -15.14
CA LYS A 164 -4.42 15.73 -15.90
C LYS A 164 -4.10 14.41 -15.16
N ALA A 165 -2.93 14.33 -14.55
CA ALA A 165 -2.57 13.16 -13.74
C ALA A 165 -3.44 13.03 -12.48
N VAL A 166 -3.78 14.14 -11.83
CA VAL A 166 -4.71 14.19 -10.68
C VAL A 166 -6.12 13.74 -11.09
N GLU A 167 -6.64 14.18 -12.23
CA GLU A 167 -7.95 13.72 -12.72
C GLU A 167 -8.02 12.21 -12.88
N LYS A 168 -7.00 11.62 -13.52
CA LYS A 168 -6.89 10.16 -13.71
C LYS A 168 -6.72 9.42 -12.37
N HIS A 169 -5.90 9.95 -11.45
CA HIS A 169 -5.75 9.44 -10.10
C HIS A 169 -7.10 9.41 -9.36
N ASN A 170 -7.82 10.52 -9.39
CA ASN A 170 -9.12 10.66 -8.72
C ASN A 170 -10.16 9.70 -9.31
N GLU A 171 -10.16 9.48 -10.63
CA GLU A 171 -11.04 8.51 -11.27
C GLU A 171 -10.80 7.10 -10.73
N ILE A 172 -9.54 6.66 -10.64
CA ILE A 172 -9.19 5.37 -10.04
C ILE A 172 -9.60 5.31 -8.57
N CYS A 173 -9.37 6.39 -7.80
CA CYS A 173 -9.76 6.47 -6.39
C CYS A 173 -11.27 6.28 -6.21
N ARG A 174 -12.10 6.88 -7.07
CA ARG A 174 -13.56 6.70 -7.03
C ARG A 174 -13.97 5.26 -7.30
N ILE A 175 -13.40 4.62 -8.32
CA ILE A 175 -13.69 3.21 -8.65
C ILE A 175 -13.30 2.28 -7.48
N ILE A 176 -12.11 2.46 -6.92
CA ILE A 176 -11.63 1.67 -5.78
C ILE A 176 -12.50 1.91 -4.54
N SER A 177 -12.90 3.16 -4.29
CA SER A 177 -13.79 3.50 -3.18
C SER A 177 -15.17 2.84 -3.34
N GLU A 178 -15.76 2.88 -4.54
CA GLU A 178 -17.05 2.24 -4.81
C GLU A 178 -16.99 0.71 -4.59
N MET A 179 -15.93 0.05 -5.06
CA MET A 179 -15.70 -1.38 -4.78
C MET A 179 -15.46 -1.63 -3.28
N GLY A 180 -14.78 -0.71 -2.60
CA GLY A 180 -14.51 -0.77 -1.16
C GLY A 180 -15.79 -0.71 -0.33
N GLU A 181 -16.74 0.14 -0.71
CA GLU A 181 -18.06 0.28 -0.06
C GLU A 181 -18.90 -1.00 -0.12
N MET A 182 -18.75 -1.81 -1.18
CA MET A 182 -19.44 -3.11 -1.31
C MET A 182 -19.06 -4.09 -0.18
N ARG A 183 -17.92 -3.89 0.48
CA ARG A 183 -17.48 -4.69 1.62
C ARG A 183 -18.25 -4.40 2.91
N LYS A 184 -19.03 -3.32 2.98
CA LYS A 184 -19.90 -2.99 4.13
C LYS A 184 -21.15 -3.86 4.21
N ALA A 185 -21.57 -4.46 3.10
CA ALA A 185 -22.74 -5.31 3.05
C ALA A 185 -22.65 -6.49 4.04
N GLU A 186 -23.77 -6.95 4.56
CA GLU A 186 -23.84 -8.12 5.45
C GLU A 186 -23.29 -9.38 4.75
N ASN A 187 -23.66 -9.58 3.48
CA ASN A 187 -23.14 -10.62 2.61
C ASN A 187 -22.42 -9.95 1.42
N PRO A 188 -21.12 -9.67 1.54
CA PRO A 188 -20.37 -8.94 0.52
C PRO A 188 -20.22 -9.77 -0.76
N VAL A 189 -20.25 -9.09 -1.90
CA VAL A 189 -20.05 -9.70 -3.23
C VAL A 189 -18.57 -9.85 -3.59
N ILE A 190 -17.67 -9.27 -2.80
CA ILE A 190 -16.22 -9.29 -3.02
C ILE A 190 -15.51 -9.67 -1.72
N THR A 191 -14.52 -10.56 -1.78
CA THR A 191 -13.68 -10.87 -0.62
C THR A 191 -12.62 -9.80 -0.39
N GLY A 192 -12.04 -9.73 0.81
CA GLY A 192 -10.93 -8.83 1.11
C GLY A 192 -9.71 -9.13 0.24
N ALA A 193 -9.42 -10.41 -0.03
CA ALA A 193 -8.33 -10.84 -0.89
C ALA A 193 -8.56 -10.47 -2.36
N GLU A 194 -9.79 -10.61 -2.89
CA GLU A 194 -10.13 -10.14 -4.24
C GLU A 194 -9.96 -8.62 -4.36
N PHE A 195 -10.46 -7.86 -3.38
CA PHE A 195 -10.31 -6.42 -3.35
C PHE A 195 -8.84 -5.99 -3.30
N HIS A 196 -8.05 -6.62 -2.44
CA HIS A 196 -6.61 -6.32 -2.35
C HIS A 196 -5.87 -6.61 -3.67
N LYS A 197 -6.21 -7.69 -4.38
CA LYS A 197 -5.65 -7.95 -5.73
C LYS A 197 -5.97 -6.82 -6.72
N ILE A 198 -7.17 -6.25 -6.65
CA ILE A 198 -7.57 -5.12 -7.49
C ILE A 198 -6.74 -3.88 -7.13
N VAL A 199 -6.62 -3.57 -5.84
CA VAL A 199 -5.81 -2.45 -5.35
C VAL A 199 -4.35 -2.60 -5.78
N LEU A 200 -3.74 -3.77 -5.59
CA LEU A 200 -2.37 -4.04 -6.02
C LEU A 200 -2.18 -3.87 -7.54
N ALA A 201 -3.15 -4.30 -8.35
CA ALA A 201 -3.07 -4.12 -9.80
C ALA A 201 -3.00 -2.64 -10.20
N THR A 202 -3.70 -1.76 -9.47
CA THR A 202 -3.61 -0.31 -9.71
C THR A 202 -2.25 0.28 -9.32
N TYR A 203 -1.47 -0.37 -8.47
CA TYR A 203 -0.12 0.07 -8.10
C TYR A 203 0.96 -0.37 -9.09
N VAL A 204 0.75 -1.49 -9.80
CA VAL A 204 1.80 -2.10 -10.63
C VAL A 204 1.53 -1.99 -12.13
N CYS A 205 0.46 -1.35 -12.54
CA CYS A 205 0.09 -1.18 -13.94
C CYS A 205 -0.05 0.30 -14.32
N PRO A 206 0.24 0.66 -15.57
CA PRO A 206 -0.05 2.00 -16.11
C PRO A 206 -1.53 2.35 -15.91
N LYS A 207 -1.78 3.57 -15.43
CA LYS A 207 -3.11 3.99 -14.94
C LYS A 207 -4.18 3.99 -16.04
N ASP A 208 -3.83 4.41 -17.22
CA ASP A 208 -4.70 4.44 -18.39
C ASP A 208 -5.03 3.02 -18.91
N LEU A 209 -4.03 2.13 -18.94
CA LEU A 209 -4.21 0.77 -19.43
C LEU A 209 -4.99 -0.15 -18.47
N ILE A 210 -4.96 0.15 -17.17
CA ILE A 210 -5.73 -0.62 -16.18
C ILE A 210 -7.17 -0.11 -16.01
N LEU A 211 -7.47 1.13 -16.41
CA LEU A 211 -8.72 1.81 -16.12
C LEU A 211 -9.94 1.08 -16.70
N ASP A 212 -9.91 0.70 -17.96
CA ASP A 212 -11.01 -0.04 -18.60
C ASP A 212 -11.31 -1.35 -17.86
N LYS A 213 -10.24 -2.06 -17.44
CA LYS A 213 -10.37 -3.30 -16.66
C LYS A 213 -10.94 -3.08 -15.26
N LEU A 214 -10.73 -1.91 -14.67
CA LEU A 214 -11.35 -1.53 -13.41
C LEU A 214 -12.84 -1.29 -13.58
N TYR A 215 -13.25 -0.60 -14.63
CA TYR A 215 -14.66 -0.41 -14.97
C TYR A 215 -15.37 -1.74 -15.25
N GLU A 216 -14.81 -2.59 -16.11
CA GLU A 216 -15.35 -3.95 -16.36
C GLU A 216 -15.53 -4.73 -15.06
N THR A 217 -14.55 -4.64 -14.16
CA THR A 217 -14.61 -5.33 -12.86
C THR A 217 -15.67 -4.76 -11.94
N LEU A 218 -15.82 -3.43 -11.91
CA LEU A 218 -16.84 -2.78 -11.11
C LEU A 218 -18.24 -3.21 -11.57
N GLU A 219 -18.47 -3.23 -12.88
CA GLU A 219 -19.76 -3.67 -13.44
C GLU A 219 -20.02 -5.18 -13.20
N GLU A 220 -18.98 -6.03 -13.28
CA GLU A 220 -19.09 -7.45 -12.89
C GLU A 220 -19.50 -7.58 -11.42
N LEU A 221 -18.89 -6.79 -10.52
CA LEU A 221 -19.19 -6.82 -9.09
C LEU A 221 -20.62 -6.33 -8.79
N LYS A 222 -21.11 -5.30 -9.51
CA LYS A 222 -22.49 -4.81 -9.37
C LYS A 222 -23.54 -5.85 -9.78
N GLN A 223 -23.19 -6.72 -10.72
CA GLN A 223 -24.07 -7.78 -11.20
C GLN A 223 -23.94 -9.09 -10.42
N ARG A 224 -22.89 -9.22 -9.58
CA ARG A 224 -22.63 -10.43 -8.81
C ARG A 224 -23.64 -10.54 -7.66
N GLU A 225 -24.36 -11.65 -7.61
CA GLU A 225 -25.27 -11.93 -6.50
C GLU A 225 -24.47 -12.30 -5.22
N PRO A 226 -24.83 -11.76 -4.05
CA PRO A 226 -24.21 -12.16 -2.81
C PRO A 226 -24.57 -13.59 -2.43
N ASP A 227 -23.68 -14.26 -1.71
CA ASP A 227 -23.97 -15.55 -1.13
C ASP A 227 -25.20 -15.47 -0.19
N LYS A 228 -26.11 -16.42 -0.27
CA LYS A 228 -27.33 -16.46 0.55
C LYS A 228 -27.04 -16.52 2.07
N LYS A 229 -25.84 -16.94 2.46
CA LYS A 229 -25.39 -17.04 3.83
C LYS A 229 -23.90 -16.72 3.92
N SER A 230 -23.55 -15.90 4.90
CA SER A 230 -22.15 -15.56 5.18
C SER A 230 -21.32 -16.81 5.48
N LYS A 231 -20.16 -16.92 4.84
CA LYS A 231 -19.22 -18.03 5.02
C LYS A 231 -18.19 -17.76 6.13
N PHE A 232 -18.19 -16.56 6.72
CA PHE A 232 -17.25 -16.14 7.74
C PHE A 232 -17.90 -16.03 9.13
N ARG A 233 -17.09 -16.21 10.17
CA ARG A 233 -17.50 -16.17 11.59
C ARG A 233 -17.35 -14.77 12.20
N ALA A 234 -16.37 -14.00 11.72
CA ALA A 234 -16.08 -12.64 12.19
C ALA A 234 -15.66 -11.73 11.04
N ARG A 235 -15.86 -10.42 11.21
CA ARG A 235 -15.38 -9.37 10.32
C ARG A 235 -14.21 -8.66 10.97
N VAL A 236 -13.15 -8.41 10.25
CA VAL A 236 -11.95 -7.75 10.79
C VAL A 236 -11.47 -6.62 9.91
N VAL A 237 -10.83 -5.64 10.53
CA VAL A 237 -10.00 -4.63 9.88
C VAL A 237 -8.54 -5.05 10.02
N ILE A 238 -7.75 -4.90 8.96
CA ILE A 238 -6.29 -5.09 9.03
C ILE A 238 -5.60 -3.73 8.97
N VAL A 239 -4.75 -3.48 9.96
CA VAL A 239 -3.91 -2.27 10.04
C VAL A 239 -2.45 -2.70 10.13
N GLY A 240 -1.55 -2.05 9.39
CA GLY A 240 -0.15 -2.43 9.48
C GLY A 240 0.77 -1.87 8.40
N GLY A 241 1.88 -2.57 8.23
CA GLY A 241 2.97 -2.19 7.33
C GLY A 241 2.81 -2.68 5.90
N GLU A 242 3.88 -3.26 5.39
CA GLU A 242 3.99 -3.67 3.99
C GLU A 242 3.29 -5.01 3.74
N ILE A 243 2.06 -4.97 3.28
CA ILE A 243 1.33 -6.16 2.78
C ILE A 243 1.21 -5.98 1.26
N ASP A 244 2.22 -6.42 0.53
CA ASP A 244 2.36 -6.22 -0.92
C ASP A 244 1.93 -7.44 -1.76
N ASP A 245 1.33 -8.44 -1.11
CA ASP A 245 0.71 -9.60 -1.74
C ASP A 245 -0.59 -9.99 -1.04
N PRO A 246 -1.50 -10.73 -1.70
CA PRO A 246 -2.78 -11.12 -1.12
C PRO A 246 -2.68 -12.25 -0.09
N ASP A 247 -1.55 -12.93 0.06
CA ASP A 247 -1.42 -14.15 0.85
C ASP A 247 -1.75 -13.95 2.32
N MET A 248 -1.43 -12.77 2.89
CA MET A 248 -1.80 -12.44 4.27
C MET A 248 -3.32 -12.31 4.42
N ILE A 249 -3.96 -11.67 3.47
CA ILE A 249 -5.42 -11.48 3.48
C ILE A 249 -6.12 -12.83 3.27
N GLU A 250 -5.64 -13.64 2.32
CA GLU A 250 -6.13 -15.01 2.10
C GLU A 250 -5.98 -15.87 3.36
N LEU A 251 -4.85 -15.80 4.07
CA LEU A 251 -4.64 -16.54 5.33
C LEU A 251 -5.68 -16.16 6.38
N VAL A 252 -6.00 -14.87 6.52
CA VAL A 252 -7.01 -14.39 7.48
C VAL A 252 -8.40 -14.88 7.07
N GLU A 253 -8.77 -14.82 5.80
CA GLU A 253 -10.06 -15.27 5.30
C GLU A 253 -10.20 -16.80 5.36
N ASP A 254 -9.15 -17.56 5.03
CA ASP A 254 -9.09 -19.03 5.20
C ASP A 254 -9.21 -19.46 6.68
N SER A 255 -8.90 -18.55 7.62
CA SER A 255 -9.05 -18.78 9.05
C SER A 255 -10.48 -18.53 9.56
N GLY A 256 -11.40 -18.17 8.67
CA GLY A 256 -12.82 -17.98 8.96
C GLY A 256 -13.22 -16.54 9.31
N ALA A 257 -12.36 -15.56 9.06
CA ALA A 257 -12.71 -14.15 9.11
C ALA A 257 -13.10 -13.63 7.72
N TYR A 258 -13.63 -12.41 7.69
CA TYR A 258 -13.79 -11.60 6.49
C TYR A 258 -13.01 -10.30 6.70
N VAL A 259 -12.12 -9.96 5.77
CA VAL A 259 -11.37 -8.70 5.83
C VAL A 259 -12.23 -7.60 5.24
N ALA A 260 -12.97 -6.92 6.11
CA ALA A 260 -13.96 -5.92 5.73
C ALA A 260 -13.31 -4.59 5.31
N ALA A 261 -12.22 -4.18 5.97
CA ALA A 261 -11.49 -2.97 5.63
C ALA A 261 -9.98 -3.16 5.87
N ASP A 262 -9.21 -2.26 5.29
CA ASP A 262 -7.76 -2.30 5.34
C ASP A 262 -7.18 -0.89 5.48
N ARG A 263 -6.08 -0.79 6.27
CA ARG A 263 -5.26 0.39 6.43
C ARG A 263 -3.79 -0.02 6.60
N PHE A 264 -3.15 -0.37 5.51
CA PHE A 264 -1.74 -0.76 5.47
C PHE A 264 -1.06 -0.21 4.20
N CYS A 265 0.26 -0.24 4.15
CA CYS A 265 1.03 0.51 3.14
C CYS A 265 0.67 0.17 1.69
N TYR A 266 0.37 -1.08 1.36
CA TYR A 266 -0.07 -1.51 0.01
C TYR A 266 -1.58 -1.75 -0.08
N GLY A 267 -2.34 -1.23 0.88
CA GLY A 267 -3.80 -1.34 0.90
C GLY A 267 -4.51 -0.21 0.18
N SER A 268 -5.80 -0.11 0.40
CA SER A 268 -6.65 0.94 -0.17
C SER A 268 -6.49 2.30 0.52
N ILE A 269 -5.94 2.32 1.72
CA ILE A 269 -5.65 3.50 2.54
C ILE A 269 -4.30 3.28 3.23
N PRO A 270 -3.42 4.28 3.34
CA PRO A 270 -3.48 5.65 2.85
C PRO A 270 -3.02 5.78 1.39
N GLY A 271 -3.21 6.97 0.81
CA GLY A 271 -2.72 7.29 -0.53
C GLY A 271 -3.73 7.00 -1.65
N ARG A 272 -4.95 6.58 -1.31
CA ARG A 272 -6.05 6.33 -2.25
C ARG A 272 -7.22 7.30 -2.07
N GLN A 273 -6.95 8.50 -1.55
CA GLN A 273 -7.95 9.56 -1.43
C GLN A 273 -7.86 10.49 -2.62
N GLU A 274 -9.00 11.05 -3.03
CA GLU A 274 -9.05 12.05 -4.08
C GLU A 274 -8.25 13.30 -3.69
N ILE A 275 -7.56 13.88 -4.66
CA ILE A 275 -6.82 15.12 -4.55
C ILE A 275 -7.73 16.22 -5.07
N VAL A 276 -8.20 17.09 -4.18
CA VAL A 276 -9.06 18.24 -4.54
C VAL A 276 -8.18 19.47 -4.67
N LEU A 277 -7.97 19.91 -5.90
CA LEU A 277 -7.19 21.09 -6.22
C LEU A 277 -8.05 22.36 -6.17
N ASN A 278 -7.42 23.48 -5.81
CA ASN A 278 -7.99 24.82 -5.83
C ASN A 278 -7.06 25.79 -6.58
N ASP A 279 -7.44 27.07 -6.64
CA ASP A 279 -6.66 28.08 -7.37
C ASP A 279 -5.85 29.00 -6.43
N THR A 280 -5.65 28.63 -5.17
CA THR A 280 -4.99 29.47 -4.17
C THR A 280 -3.49 29.20 -4.05
N GLU A 281 -3.01 28.06 -4.55
CA GLU A 281 -1.63 27.61 -4.40
C GLU A 281 -1.23 26.80 -5.64
N ASP A 282 0.08 26.70 -5.95
CA ASP A 282 0.54 25.87 -7.08
C ASP A 282 0.20 24.40 -6.89
N VAL A 283 0.02 23.69 -8.00
CA VAL A 283 -0.49 22.31 -8.00
C VAL A 283 0.43 21.35 -7.27
N LEU A 284 1.75 21.48 -7.41
CA LEU A 284 2.71 20.61 -6.74
C LEU A 284 2.62 20.75 -5.22
N THR A 285 2.52 21.98 -4.72
CA THR A 285 2.39 22.25 -3.28
C THR A 285 1.10 21.66 -2.72
N GLN A 286 -0.02 21.79 -3.45
CA GLN A 286 -1.29 21.17 -3.03
C GLN A 286 -1.20 19.64 -2.97
N ILE A 287 -0.60 19.01 -3.96
CA ILE A 287 -0.40 17.53 -3.98
C ILE A 287 0.43 17.09 -2.76
N VAL A 288 1.51 17.78 -2.47
CA VAL A 288 2.40 17.47 -1.33
C VAL A 288 1.68 17.68 -0.01
N ARG A 289 0.98 18.79 0.16
CA ARG A 289 0.21 19.12 1.37
C ARG A 289 -0.82 18.03 1.67
N ILE A 290 -1.64 17.67 0.70
CA ILE A 290 -2.66 16.63 0.83
C ILE A 290 -2.00 15.28 1.18
N ASN A 291 -0.88 14.94 0.54
CA ASN A 291 -0.15 13.71 0.82
C ASN A 291 0.34 13.65 2.28
N ILE A 292 0.90 14.75 2.82
CA ILE A 292 1.36 14.85 4.21
C ILE A 292 0.18 14.82 5.19
N GLU A 293 -0.92 15.51 4.90
CA GLU A 293 -2.11 15.54 5.73
C GLU A 293 -2.76 14.15 5.86
N GLN A 294 -2.85 13.42 4.76
CA GLN A 294 -3.49 12.11 4.68
C GLN A 294 -2.62 10.95 5.20
N THR A 295 -1.33 11.20 5.47
CA THR A 295 -0.43 10.13 5.86
C THR A 295 -0.84 9.44 7.16
N SER A 296 -0.77 8.11 7.14
CA SER A 296 -0.89 7.25 8.32
C SER A 296 0.41 6.57 8.70
N CYS A 297 1.52 7.03 8.17
CA CYS A 297 2.82 6.45 8.46
C CYS A 297 3.17 6.61 9.95
N PRO A 298 3.60 5.54 10.63
CA PRO A 298 4.00 5.59 12.05
C PRO A 298 5.26 6.41 12.29
N ARG A 299 5.95 6.84 11.24
CA ARG A 299 7.07 7.79 11.35
C ARG A 299 6.65 9.17 11.87
N TYR A 300 5.38 9.54 11.64
CA TYR A 300 4.81 10.78 12.18
C TYR A 300 4.34 10.56 13.63
N VAL A 301 5.19 10.94 14.59
CA VAL A 301 4.99 10.68 16.03
C VAL A 301 4.41 11.88 16.80
N THR A 302 3.90 12.91 16.12
CA THR A 302 3.18 13.99 16.78
C THR A 302 1.92 13.46 17.47
N PRO A 303 1.52 14.03 18.63
CA PRO A 303 0.31 13.58 19.34
C PRO A 303 -0.93 13.57 18.43
N ASN A 304 -1.07 14.57 17.55
CA ASN A 304 -2.18 14.67 16.60
C ASN A 304 -2.18 13.51 15.60
N LYS A 305 -1.02 13.15 15.03
CA LYS A 305 -0.92 12.04 14.07
C LYS A 305 -1.11 10.68 14.73
N ILE A 306 -0.64 10.51 15.98
CA ILE A 306 -0.91 9.30 16.76
C ILE A 306 -2.42 9.16 16.98
N LYS A 307 -3.06 10.21 17.46
CA LYS A 307 -4.53 10.23 17.68
C LYS A 307 -5.30 10.00 16.37
N TYR A 308 -4.90 10.67 15.29
CA TYR A 308 -5.47 10.47 13.97
C TYR A 308 -5.48 9.01 13.54
N ARG A 309 -4.37 8.28 13.71
CA ARG A 309 -4.30 6.85 13.36
C ARG A 309 -5.23 5.98 14.21
N GLN A 310 -5.36 6.30 15.51
CA GLN A 310 -6.29 5.61 16.42
C GLN A 310 -7.74 5.81 15.97
N ASP A 311 -8.13 7.06 15.77
CA ASP A 311 -9.50 7.43 15.38
C ASP A 311 -9.86 6.84 14.01
N GLN A 312 -8.94 6.85 13.05
CA GLN A 312 -9.17 6.22 11.75
C GLN A 312 -9.34 4.70 11.85
N ALA A 313 -8.55 4.02 12.69
CA ALA A 313 -8.71 2.58 12.88
C ALA A 313 -10.06 2.25 13.54
N ALA A 314 -10.46 3.01 14.57
CA ALA A 314 -11.75 2.85 15.22
C ALA A 314 -12.93 3.16 14.27
N LYS A 315 -12.81 4.22 13.46
CA LYS A 315 -13.82 4.59 12.46
C LYS A 315 -14.02 3.47 11.43
N LEU A 316 -12.97 2.82 10.95
CA LEU A 316 -13.10 1.69 10.04
C LEU A 316 -13.82 0.50 10.68
N VAL A 317 -13.61 0.25 11.97
CA VAL A 317 -14.34 -0.82 12.69
C VAL A 317 -15.84 -0.52 12.72
N GLU A 318 -16.22 0.72 13.01
CA GLU A 318 -17.62 1.15 13.03
C GLU A 318 -18.25 1.10 11.63
N GLU A 319 -17.64 1.75 10.64
CA GLU A 319 -18.19 1.88 9.28
C GLU A 319 -18.34 0.54 8.56
N TYR A 320 -17.43 -0.40 8.80
CA TYR A 320 -17.43 -1.72 8.15
C TYR A 320 -18.00 -2.82 9.04
N HIS A 321 -18.60 -2.45 10.17
CA HIS A 321 -19.21 -3.38 11.14
C HIS A 321 -18.26 -4.51 11.53
N ALA A 322 -16.99 -4.16 11.78
CA ALA A 322 -15.98 -5.15 12.13
C ALA A 322 -16.04 -5.54 13.61
N ASP A 323 -15.72 -6.78 13.89
CA ASP A 323 -15.72 -7.35 15.25
C ASP A 323 -14.38 -7.11 15.98
N GLY A 324 -13.33 -6.77 15.23
CA GLY A 324 -12.01 -6.51 15.78
C GLY A 324 -10.98 -6.09 14.74
N ILE A 325 -9.76 -5.82 15.22
CA ILE A 325 -8.62 -5.38 14.41
C ILE A 325 -7.51 -6.43 14.48
N ILE A 326 -6.90 -6.72 13.33
CA ILE A 326 -5.58 -7.37 13.26
C ILE A 326 -4.56 -6.27 13.00
N TYR A 327 -3.71 -6.01 14.01
CA TYR A 327 -2.65 -5.03 13.91
C TYR A 327 -1.32 -5.76 13.62
N GLU A 328 -0.79 -5.61 12.41
CA GLU A 328 0.37 -6.36 11.96
C GLU A 328 1.61 -5.48 11.76
N GLN A 329 2.76 -6.10 11.88
CA GLN A 329 4.04 -5.55 11.42
C GLN A 329 4.83 -6.59 10.64
N MET A 330 5.64 -6.14 9.71
CA MET A 330 6.72 -6.94 9.14
C MET A 330 7.84 -7.14 10.16
N LYS A 331 8.39 -8.34 10.27
CA LYS A 331 9.57 -8.59 11.11
C LYS A 331 10.69 -7.60 10.79
N PHE A 332 11.30 -7.09 11.85
CA PHE A 332 12.37 -6.10 11.82
C PHE A 332 11.99 -4.71 11.28
N CYS A 333 10.69 -4.42 11.10
CA CYS A 333 10.23 -3.07 10.82
C CYS A 333 10.15 -2.26 12.11
N SER A 334 11.07 -1.34 12.35
CA SER A 334 11.17 -0.57 13.60
C SER A 334 9.97 0.34 13.84
N TYR A 335 9.49 1.04 12.80
CA TYR A 335 8.37 1.98 12.93
C TYR A 335 7.05 1.27 13.23
N TRP A 336 6.74 0.23 12.50
CA TRP A 336 5.52 -0.53 12.74
C TRP A 336 5.59 -1.37 14.02
N SER A 337 6.79 -1.75 14.49
CA SER A 337 6.96 -2.44 15.77
C SER A 337 6.51 -1.58 16.94
N PHE A 338 6.98 -0.33 16.98
CA PHE A 338 6.59 0.63 18.01
C PHE A 338 5.09 0.94 17.93
N GLU A 339 4.60 1.28 16.73
CA GLU A 339 3.20 1.62 16.46
C GLU A 339 2.28 0.46 16.85
N ARG A 340 2.55 -0.75 16.38
CA ARG A 340 1.76 -1.94 16.70
C ARG A 340 1.62 -2.15 18.21
N THR A 341 2.70 -2.02 18.94
CA THR A 341 2.69 -2.24 20.39
C THR A 341 1.83 -1.21 21.11
N LEU A 342 2.04 0.07 20.80
CA LEU A 342 1.28 1.17 21.40
C LEU A 342 -0.19 1.11 21.03
N GLN A 343 -0.50 1.04 19.73
CA GLN A 343 -1.87 1.16 19.25
C GLN A 343 -2.72 -0.06 19.57
N SER A 344 -2.15 -1.26 19.57
CA SER A 344 -2.91 -2.46 19.98
C SER A 344 -3.39 -2.35 21.42
N HIS A 345 -2.57 -1.77 22.30
CA HIS A 345 -2.93 -1.52 23.69
C HIS A 345 -4.07 -0.47 23.79
N VAL A 346 -3.87 0.69 23.16
CA VAL A 346 -4.86 1.79 23.22
C VAL A 346 -6.19 1.38 22.61
N LEU A 347 -6.20 0.74 21.43
CA LEU A 347 -7.43 0.28 20.79
C LEU A 347 -8.17 -0.76 21.64
N SER A 348 -7.46 -1.64 22.33
CA SER A 348 -8.07 -2.65 23.20
C SER A 348 -8.61 -2.03 24.49
N GLU A 349 -7.81 -1.20 25.19
CA GLU A 349 -8.13 -0.73 26.54
C GLU A 349 -9.04 0.52 26.54
N GLU A 350 -8.77 1.47 25.66
CA GLU A 350 -9.48 2.74 25.63
C GLU A 350 -10.70 2.69 24.71
N TYR A 351 -10.52 2.16 23.48
CA TYR A 351 -11.61 2.06 22.48
C TYR A 351 -12.45 0.79 22.64
N ARG A 352 -12.02 -0.16 23.48
CA ARG A 352 -12.71 -1.44 23.71
C ARG A 352 -12.88 -2.30 22.45
N ILE A 353 -12.00 -2.13 21.49
CA ILE A 353 -11.98 -2.89 20.24
C ILE A 353 -11.07 -4.12 20.42
N PRO A 354 -11.57 -5.35 20.24
CA PRO A 354 -10.72 -6.54 20.27
C PRO A 354 -9.61 -6.41 19.25
N THR A 355 -8.36 -6.58 19.68
CA THR A 355 -7.20 -6.39 18.81
C THR A 355 -6.24 -7.56 18.89
N LEU A 356 -5.92 -8.19 17.76
CA LEU A 356 -4.85 -9.15 17.62
C LEU A 356 -3.58 -8.44 17.14
N SER A 357 -2.55 -8.43 17.96
CA SER A 357 -1.24 -7.86 17.64
C SER A 357 -0.30 -8.95 17.14
N ILE A 358 0.19 -8.84 15.90
CA ILE A 358 1.08 -9.84 15.29
C ILE A 358 2.32 -9.21 14.65
N ASP A 359 3.42 -9.96 14.70
CA ASP A 359 4.56 -9.77 13.83
C ASP A 359 4.63 -10.94 12.84
N ARG A 360 4.87 -10.67 11.58
CA ARG A 360 4.86 -11.68 10.54
C ARG A 360 6.16 -11.69 9.72
N PRO A 361 6.56 -12.86 9.19
CA PRO A 361 7.56 -12.92 8.15
C PRO A 361 7.01 -12.29 6.86
N TYR A 362 7.89 -11.97 5.92
CA TYR A 362 7.48 -11.45 4.61
C TYR A 362 6.54 -12.44 3.90
N GLN A 363 6.88 -13.71 3.86
CA GLN A 363 6.01 -14.76 3.31
C GLN A 363 5.03 -15.29 4.38
N ALA A 364 3.86 -14.68 4.46
CA ALA A 364 2.87 -14.98 5.49
C ALA A 364 2.24 -16.38 5.34
N LYS A 365 1.98 -16.83 4.10
CA LYS A 365 1.18 -18.04 3.79
C LYS A 365 1.78 -19.34 4.34
N SER A 366 3.10 -19.42 4.45
CA SER A 366 3.81 -20.60 4.99
C SER A 366 3.81 -20.69 6.53
N SER A 367 3.32 -19.67 7.24
CA SER A 367 3.39 -19.59 8.69
C SER A 367 2.19 -20.27 9.38
N GLY A 368 2.37 -21.55 9.77
CA GLY A 368 1.38 -22.27 10.59
C GLY A 368 1.10 -21.59 11.93
N GLN A 369 2.12 -21.01 12.57
CA GLN A 369 1.96 -20.25 13.81
C GLN A 369 1.04 -19.03 13.64
N LEU A 370 1.20 -18.31 12.56
CA LEU A 370 0.36 -17.15 12.25
C LEU A 370 -1.10 -17.58 12.05
N ARG A 371 -1.33 -18.64 11.27
CA ARG A 371 -2.66 -19.21 11.06
C ARG A 371 -3.33 -19.59 12.38
N THR A 372 -2.64 -20.28 13.29
CA THR A 372 -3.19 -20.65 14.60
C THR A 372 -3.59 -19.45 15.43
N ARG A 373 -2.77 -18.39 15.44
CA ARG A 373 -3.09 -17.15 16.18
C ARG A 373 -4.31 -16.43 15.61
N VAL A 374 -4.42 -16.36 14.29
CA VAL A 374 -5.59 -15.77 13.63
C VAL A 374 -6.85 -16.58 13.90
N GLN A 375 -6.79 -17.92 13.81
CA GLN A 375 -7.92 -18.80 14.13
C GLN A 375 -8.41 -18.59 15.55
N ALA A 376 -7.51 -18.61 16.54
CA ALA A 376 -7.87 -18.37 17.94
C ALA A 376 -8.54 -17.00 18.16
N PHE A 377 -8.06 -15.97 17.46
CA PHE A 377 -8.67 -14.65 17.50
C PHE A 377 -10.08 -14.65 16.92
N VAL A 378 -10.28 -15.23 15.75
CA VAL A 378 -11.61 -15.36 15.12
C VAL A 378 -12.59 -16.09 16.00
N GLU A 379 -12.17 -17.20 16.65
CA GLU A 379 -12.98 -17.94 17.62
C GLU A 379 -13.37 -17.08 18.82
N SER A 380 -12.44 -16.27 19.33
CA SER A 380 -12.73 -15.35 20.44
C SER A 380 -13.76 -14.29 20.08
N LEU A 381 -13.71 -13.75 18.86
CA LEU A 381 -14.69 -12.79 18.34
C LEU A 381 -16.07 -13.43 18.17
N GLU A 382 -16.13 -14.65 17.62
CA GLU A 382 -17.38 -15.39 17.48
C GLU A 382 -18.05 -15.64 18.83
N ILE A 383 -17.29 -16.10 19.84
CA ILE A 383 -17.80 -16.33 21.20
C ILE A 383 -18.36 -15.02 21.79
N LYS A 384 -17.67 -13.89 21.61
CA LYS A 384 -18.11 -12.58 22.09
C LYS A 384 -19.45 -12.18 21.44
N LYS A 385 -19.59 -12.36 20.12
CA LYS A 385 -20.85 -12.11 19.39
C LYS A 385 -22.00 -12.97 19.91
N ILE A 386 -21.77 -14.26 20.12
CA ILE A 386 -22.80 -15.20 20.64
C ILE A 386 -23.24 -14.76 22.04
N LYS A 387 -22.32 -14.36 22.92
CA LYS A 387 -22.66 -13.87 24.27
C LYS A 387 -23.51 -12.59 24.21
N ALA A 388 -23.09 -11.60 23.41
CA ALA A 388 -23.84 -10.35 23.26
C ALA A 388 -25.28 -10.58 22.77
N ARG A 389 -25.47 -11.42 21.74
CA ARG A 389 -26.80 -11.80 21.23
C ARG A 389 -27.69 -12.50 22.28
N ARG A 390 -27.10 -13.33 23.15
CA ARG A 390 -27.85 -14.00 24.24
C ARG A 390 -28.28 -13.01 25.32
N GLU A 391 -27.44 -12.05 25.64
CA GLU A 391 -27.75 -10.97 26.61
C GLU A 391 -28.85 -10.05 26.10
N GLU A 392 -28.87 -9.75 24.79
CA GLU A 392 -29.92 -8.98 24.13
C GLU A 392 -31.26 -9.75 24.06
N ALA A 393 -31.22 -11.04 23.76
CA ALA A 393 -32.41 -11.90 23.68
C ALA A 393 -32.98 -12.29 25.05
N GLY A 394 -32.22 -12.14 26.11
CA GLY A 394 -32.66 -12.36 27.50
C GLY A 394 -33.24 -11.11 28.21
N LYS A 395 -33.18 -9.95 27.53
CA LYS A 395 -33.86 -8.69 27.96
C LYS A 395 -35.21 -8.54 27.27
#